data_a04c7383ca31b5beab3a46359b43ff30
#
_entry.id   a04c7383ca31b5beab3a46359b43ff30
#
_cell.length_a   1.000
_cell.length_b   1.000
_cell.length_c   1.000
_cell.angle_alpha   90.00
_cell.angle_beta   90.00
_cell.angle_gamma   90.00
#
_symmetry.space_group_name_H-M   'P 1'
#
loop_
_entity.id
_entity.type
_entity.pdbx_description
1 polymer ?
#
loop_
_entity_poly.entity_id
_entity_poly.type
_entity_poly.pdbx_seq_one_letter_code
_entity_poly.pdbx_strand_id
1 'polypeptide(L)'
;MAFSTGFSTSYTLQSSLLCAQKSNPLSLKASLFPHQVGKKLVYQPLRYKGFSPKRSVGEVKASIKWEKGYKSVEVFTKEHLAVSLAYDVAQLSNKFTRERGAFTVVLSGGSLVKYLRKLVEPPYVDSIEWSKWHVFWVDERVVPKDHLESNYKLAYDGFLSKVPIPAVNVNAIDDALPADGAADVYETTLRRLVKSDVIATSASGFPKFDLMLLGMGPDGHVASLFPGHPILKEDQKWVTFINDSPKPPSDRITFTFPVINSSSNIAMVVTGAGKANSVYHALEDDQKTDKLPVELVSPEGELKWYLDKGAASKLFKE
;
A
#
# COMPACT_ATOMS: atom_id res chain seq x y z
N MET A 1 0.64 -65.80 15.68
CA MET A 1 1.94 -66.21 15.10
C MET A 1 2.57 -64.87 14.64
N ALA A 2 3.40 -64.24 15.42
CA ALA A 2 4.83 -64.45 15.63
C ALA A 2 5.61 -64.14 14.35
N PHE A 3 6.49 -63.23 14.28
CA PHE A 3 7.77 -62.71 14.73
C PHE A 3 8.18 -61.56 13.78
N SER A 4 8.58 -60.40 14.17
CA SER A 4 9.83 -59.95 14.78
C SER A 4 11.06 -59.81 13.85
N THR A 5 11.71 -58.71 14.06
CA THR A 5 13.14 -58.22 13.93
C THR A 5 13.30 -57.22 12.79
N GLY A 6 13.72 -55.98 12.92
CA GLY A 6 14.75 -55.38 13.79
C GLY A 6 16.09 -55.29 13.06
N PHE A 7 16.54 -54.06 12.65
CA PHE A 7 17.95 -53.70 12.72
C PHE A 7 18.16 -52.20 12.57
N SER A 8 18.76 -51.65 13.62
CA SER A 8 19.36 -50.33 13.75
C SER A 8 20.78 -50.36 13.16
N THR A 9 21.19 -49.28 12.51
CA THR A 9 22.64 -48.97 12.41
C THR A 9 22.87 -47.46 12.46
N SER A 10 23.42 -47.07 13.58
CA SER A 10 24.10 -45.79 13.82
C SER A 10 25.45 -45.75 13.13
N TYR A 11 25.86 -44.63 12.60
CA TYR A 11 27.28 -44.28 12.48
C TYR A 11 27.54 -42.87 12.95
N THR A 12 28.34 -42.80 13.98
CA THR A 12 29.00 -41.65 14.61
C THR A 12 30.42 -41.46 14.07
N LEU A 13 30.96 -40.25 14.30
CA LEU A 13 32.38 -39.83 14.35
C LEU A 13 32.93 -39.31 13.00
N GLN A 14 33.71 -38.25 12.94
CA GLN A 14 34.64 -37.67 13.91
C GLN A 14 35.07 -36.24 13.49
N SER A 15 35.25 -35.45 14.47
CA SER A 15 36.02 -34.25 14.71
C SER A 15 37.34 -34.06 13.95
N SER A 16 37.67 -32.81 13.63
CA SER A 16 39.04 -32.30 13.80
C SER A 16 39.05 -30.81 14.14
N LEU A 17 39.67 -30.53 15.25
CA LEU A 17 40.09 -29.25 15.83
C LEU A 17 41.26 -28.61 15.05
N LEU A 18 41.34 -27.27 15.15
CA LEU A 18 42.53 -26.43 15.39
C LEU A 18 42.24 -25.04 14.79
N CYS A 19 42.50 -23.90 15.37
CA CYS A 19 43.30 -23.45 16.49
C CYS A 19 42.89 -21.99 16.78
N ALA A 20 43.01 -21.62 18.04
CA ALA A 20 42.67 -20.32 18.62
C ALA A 20 43.67 -19.22 18.24
N GLN A 21 43.22 -17.99 18.17
CA GLN A 21 43.99 -16.86 18.73
C GLN A 21 43.08 -15.84 19.42
N LYS A 22 43.47 -15.55 20.65
CA LYS A 22 42.90 -14.60 21.60
C LYS A 22 43.26 -13.17 21.22
N SER A 23 42.34 -12.21 21.36
CA SER A 23 42.70 -10.85 21.73
C SER A 23 41.57 -10.24 22.57
N ASN A 24 41.98 -9.56 23.64
CA ASN A 24 41.25 -9.11 24.83
C ASN A 24 40.17 -8.03 24.56
N PRO A 25 39.22 -7.88 25.48
CA PRO A 25 38.15 -6.88 25.42
C PRO A 25 38.62 -5.55 26.03
N LEU A 26 38.46 -4.47 25.27
CA LEU A 26 38.49 -3.11 25.78
C LEU A 26 37.08 -2.68 26.15
N SER A 27 36.87 -2.49 27.44
CA SER A 27 35.67 -1.91 28.03
C SER A 27 35.56 -0.45 27.59
N LEU A 28 34.46 -0.08 26.93
CA LEU A 28 34.06 1.31 26.73
C LEU A 28 32.72 1.53 27.38
N LYS A 29 32.75 2.38 28.42
CA LYS A 29 31.60 2.89 29.17
C LYS A 29 30.65 3.61 28.20
N ALA A 30 29.39 3.15 28.16
CA ALA A 30 28.33 3.84 27.47
C ALA A 30 27.96 5.12 28.24
N SER A 31 28.21 6.28 27.66
CA SER A 31 27.62 7.53 28.08
C SER A 31 26.28 7.72 27.39
N LEU A 32 25.23 7.80 28.20
CA LEU A 32 23.88 8.16 27.76
C LEU A 32 23.85 9.64 27.35
N PHE A 33 23.76 9.88 26.04
CA PHE A 33 23.31 11.15 25.49
C PHE A 33 22.13 10.87 24.56
N PRO A 34 21.08 11.73 24.55
CA PRO A 34 19.95 11.53 23.68
C PRO A 34 20.39 11.79 22.23
N HIS A 35 20.33 10.75 21.40
CA HIS A 35 20.59 10.90 19.98
C HIS A 35 19.44 11.67 19.32
N GLN A 36 19.72 12.89 18.91
CA GLN A 36 18.97 13.53 17.83
C GLN A 36 19.08 12.65 16.59
N VAL A 37 17.94 12.17 16.11
CA VAL A 37 17.85 11.42 14.86
C VAL A 37 18.07 12.40 13.72
N GLY A 38 19.30 12.46 13.22
CA GLY A 38 19.70 13.33 12.12
C GLY A 38 19.00 12.95 10.83
N LYS A 39 18.40 13.94 10.17
CA LYS A 39 17.88 13.85 8.80
C LYS A 39 19.05 13.50 7.88
N LYS A 40 19.12 12.25 7.40
CA LYS A 40 20.14 11.85 6.42
C LYS A 40 19.54 11.99 5.02
N LEU A 41 19.92 13.06 4.33
CA LEU A 41 19.72 13.19 2.88
C LEU A 41 20.62 12.17 2.19
N VAL A 42 20.03 11.10 1.66
CA VAL A 42 20.76 10.12 0.86
C VAL A 42 20.39 10.33 -0.60
N TYR A 43 21.30 10.95 -1.34
CA TYR A 43 21.25 11.03 -2.79
C TYR A 43 21.62 9.67 -3.36
N GLN A 44 20.65 8.88 -3.82
CA GLN A 44 20.92 7.69 -4.61
C GLN A 44 20.35 7.85 -6.02
N PRO A 45 21.20 7.82 -7.06
CA PRO A 45 20.70 7.66 -8.41
C PRO A 45 20.13 6.24 -8.54
N LEU A 46 18.88 6.12 -8.98
CA LEU A 46 18.24 4.84 -9.29
C LEU A 46 19.07 4.11 -10.36
N ARG A 47 19.91 3.16 -9.94
CA ARG A 47 20.60 2.26 -10.86
C ARG A 47 19.66 1.11 -11.20
N TYR A 48 19.04 1.17 -12.35
CA TYR A 48 18.41 0.01 -12.99
C TYR A 48 19.52 -1.03 -13.32
N LYS A 49 19.56 -2.14 -12.58
CA LYS A 49 20.31 -3.33 -13.01
C LYS A 49 19.40 -4.20 -13.86
N GLY A 50 19.64 -4.18 -15.15
CA GLY A 50 19.10 -5.17 -16.10
C GLY A 50 18.01 -4.60 -17.02
N PHE A 51 18.41 -3.87 -17.98
CA PHE A 51 17.97 -3.80 -19.38
C PHE A 51 18.67 -2.59 -20.02
N SER A 52 19.48 -2.83 -21.00
CA SER A 52 20.10 -1.75 -21.77
C SER A 52 19.31 -1.52 -23.04
N PRO A 53 18.54 -0.43 -23.13
CA PRO A 53 18.27 0.20 -24.41
C PRO A 53 19.16 1.43 -24.52
N LYS A 54 19.99 1.47 -25.54
CA LYS A 54 20.67 2.69 -25.99
C LYS A 54 19.62 3.73 -26.40
N ARG A 55 19.21 4.57 -25.46
CA ARG A 55 18.60 5.89 -25.68
C ARG A 55 18.89 6.77 -24.47
N SER A 56 19.30 8.01 -24.75
CA SER A 56 19.61 9.04 -23.77
C SER A 56 18.52 9.12 -22.67
N VAL A 57 18.85 8.60 -21.50
CA VAL A 57 18.05 8.77 -20.31
C VAL A 57 18.26 10.22 -19.87
N GLY A 58 17.24 11.06 -20.05
CA GLY A 58 17.23 12.39 -19.47
C GLY A 58 17.50 12.30 -17.96
N GLU A 59 18.32 13.23 -17.45
CA GLU A 59 18.74 13.30 -16.06
C GLU A 59 17.59 12.98 -15.10
N VAL A 60 17.72 11.90 -14.37
CA VAL A 60 16.86 11.58 -13.22
C VAL A 60 17.20 12.60 -12.14
N LYS A 61 16.44 13.68 -12.07
CA LYS A 61 16.55 14.64 -10.96
C LYS A 61 16.07 13.93 -9.70
N ALA A 62 16.99 13.80 -8.76
CA ALA A 62 16.95 13.13 -7.48
C ALA A 62 15.57 12.93 -6.84
N SER A 63 15.28 11.69 -6.43
CA SER A 63 14.28 11.43 -5.41
C SER A 63 14.89 11.73 -4.04
N ILE A 64 14.18 12.48 -3.20
CA ILE A 64 14.53 12.65 -1.80
C ILE A 64 13.86 11.51 -1.05
N LYS A 65 14.65 10.64 -0.43
CA LYS A 65 14.15 9.56 0.42
C LYS A 65 14.29 10.00 1.87
N TRP A 66 13.18 9.95 2.59
CA TRP A 66 13.12 10.17 4.02
C TRP A 66 12.56 8.93 4.70
N GLU A 67 13.20 8.45 5.76
CA GLU A 67 12.76 7.27 6.49
C GLU A 67 12.55 7.62 7.97
N LYS A 68 11.35 7.38 8.47
CA LYS A 68 11.01 7.45 9.90
C LYS A 68 10.25 6.18 10.25
N GLY A 69 10.92 5.24 10.89
CA GLY A 69 10.35 3.92 11.18
C GLY A 69 10.09 3.11 9.91
N TYR A 70 8.89 2.53 9.77
CA TYR A 70 8.46 1.77 8.58
C TYR A 70 7.89 2.64 7.45
N LYS A 71 8.03 3.96 7.55
CA LYS A 71 7.51 4.91 6.57
C LYS A 71 8.65 5.39 5.66
N SER A 72 8.42 5.35 4.36
CA SER A 72 9.33 5.98 3.38
C SER A 72 8.58 7.04 2.58
N VAL A 73 9.26 8.14 2.26
CA VAL A 73 8.71 9.25 1.47
C VAL A 73 9.63 9.50 0.29
N GLU A 74 9.07 9.47 -0.91
CA GLU A 74 9.81 9.76 -2.14
C GLU A 74 9.11 10.88 -2.92
N VAL A 75 9.90 11.86 -3.39
CA VAL A 75 9.39 13.01 -4.15
C VAL A 75 9.85 12.90 -5.60
N PHE A 76 8.90 12.98 -6.51
CA PHE A 76 9.10 12.74 -7.94
C PHE A 76 8.63 13.91 -8.81
N THR A 77 9.03 13.89 -10.08
CA THR A 77 8.20 14.49 -11.14
C THR A 77 6.99 13.58 -11.39
N LYS A 78 5.91 14.14 -11.96
CA LYS A 78 4.70 13.32 -12.23
C LYS A 78 4.97 12.10 -13.12
N GLU A 79 5.89 12.22 -14.08
CA GLU A 79 6.27 11.11 -14.96
C GLU A 79 7.05 10.03 -14.19
N HIS A 80 8.06 10.42 -13.43
CA HIS A 80 8.85 9.49 -12.62
C HIS A 80 8.01 8.82 -11.53
N LEU A 81 7.00 9.52 -10.97
CA LEU A 81 6.07 8.93 -10.03
C LEU A 81 5.31 7.75 -10.65
N ALA A 82 4.76 7.93 -11.87
CA ALA A 82 4.06 6.85 -12.55
C ALA A 82 4.97 5.65 -12.85
N VAL A 83 6.23 5.91 -13.25
CA VAL A 83 7.23 4.85 -13.51
C VAL A 83 7.59 4.10 -12.22
N SER A 84 7.87 4.83 -11.14
CA SER A 84 8.24 4.22 -9.85
C SER A 84 7.06 3.42 -9.25
N LEU A 85 5.86 3.98 -9.31
CA LEU A 85 4.66 3.28 -8.84
C LEU A 85 4.43 1.98 -9.62
N ALA A 86 4.52 2.03 -10.96
CA ALA A 86 4.34 0.84 -11.79
C ALA A 86 5.38 -0.24 -11.49
N TYR A 87 6.64 0.16 -11.28
CA TYR A 87 7.70 -0.76 -10.91
C TYR A 87 7.39 -1.46 -9.58
N ASP A 88 7.07 -0.70 -8.53
CA ASP A 88 6.81 -1.26 -7.20
C ASP A 88 5.55 -2.15 -7.20
N VAL A 89 4.48 -1.74 -7.89
CA VAL A 89 3.26 -2.55 -8.06
C VAL A 89 3.58 -3.87 -8.76
N ALA A 90 4.37 -3.84 -9.84
CA ALA A 90 4.75 -5.06 -10.56
C ALA A 90 5.63 -5.99 -9.70
N GLN A 91 6.56 -5.44 -8.90
CA GLN A 91 7.37 -6.25 -7.97
C GLN A 91 6.50 -6.91 -6.90
N LEU A 92 5.56 -6.18 -6.30
CA LEU A 92 4.65 -6.73 -5.31
C LEU A 92 3.70 -7.77 -5.93
N SER A 93 3.17 -7.50 -7.13
CA SER A 93 2.37 -8.46 -7.87
C SER A 93 3.13 -9.77 -8.08
N ASN A 94 4.35 -9.70 -8.59
CA ASN A 94 5.19 -10.89 -8.82
C ASN A 94 5.53 -11.63 -7.51
N LYS A 95 5.79 -10.90 -6.44
CA LYS A 95 6.06 -11.48 -5.11
C LYS A 95 4.85 -12.28 -4.63
N PHE A 96 3.70 -11.64 -4.47
CA PHE A 96 2.52 -12.26 -3.87
C PHE A 96 1.89 -13.34 -4.77
N THR A 97 1.94 -13.18 -6.08
CA THR A 97 1.52 -14.23 -7.02
C THR A 97 2.36 -15.49 -6.86
N ARG A 98 3.68 -15.38 -6.67
CA ARG A 98 4.55 -16.54 -6.41
C ARG A 98 4.34 -17.13 -5.02
N GLU A 99 4.14 -16.32 -4.01
CA GLU A 99 4.00 -16.75 -2.61
C GLU A 99 2.62 -17.36 -2.31
N ARG A 100 1.55 -16.83 -2.93
CA ARG A 100 0.17 -17.16 -2.57
C ARG A 100 -0.72 -17.58 -3.74
N GLY A 101 -0.24 -17.47 -4.96
CA GLY A 101 -1.06 -17.73 -6.16
C GLY A 101 -2.08 -16.63 -6.49
N ALA A 102 -2.12 -15.53 -5.75
CA ALA A 102 -3.00 -14.39 -5.95
C ALA A 102 -2.31 -13.08 -5.56
N PHE A 103 -2.78 -11.97 -6.14
CA PHE A 103 -2.40 -10.62 -5.75
C PHE A 103 -3.65 -9.77 -5.54
N THR A 104 -3.85 -9.31 -4.31
CA THR A 104 -4.99 -8.50 -3.90
C THR A 104 -4.60 -7.02 -3.87
N VAL A 105 -5.21 -6.21 -4.73
CA VAL A 105 -4.97 -4.77 -4.81
C VAL A 105 -6.23 -3.97 -4.57
N VAL A 106 -6.13 -2.99 -3.68
CA VAL A 106 -7.21 -2.07 -3.33
C VAL A 106 -6.92 -0.72 -3.96
N LEU A 107 -7.89 -0.15 -4.65
CA LEU A 107 -7.78 1.13 -5.35
C LEU A 107 -8.55 2.24 -4.62
N SER A 108 -7.98 3.43 -4.60
CA SER A 108 -8.72 4.68 -4.38
C SER A 108 -9.13 5.31 -5.70
N GLY A 109 -10.10 6.18 -5.64
CA GLY A 109 -10.49 7.04 -6.76
C GLY A 109 -9.55 8.24 -7.00
N GLY A 110 -10.04 9.19 -7.76
CA GLY A 110 -9.37 10.47 -8.02
C GLY A 110 -8.14 10.39 -8.91
N SER A 111 -7.18 11.28 -8.69
CA SER A 111 -6.01 11.42 -9.56
C SER A 111 -5.06 10.22 -9.56
N LEU A 112 -5.16 9.33 -8.59
CA LEU A 112 -4.31 8.15 -8.44
C LEU A 112 -4.37 7.25 -9.69
N VAL A 113 -5.56 7.01 -10.23
CA VAL A 113 -5.76 6.14 -11.40
C VAL A 113 -4.91 6.57 -12.59
N LYS A 114 -4.66 7.88 -12.77
CA LYS A 114 -3.80 8.40 -13.85
C LYS A 114 -2.36 7.94 -13.74
N TYR A 115 -1.90 7.57 -12.54
CA TYR A 115 -0.53 7.11 -12.31
C TYR A 115 -0.37 5.60 -12.56
N LEU A 116 -1.48 4.85 -12.75
CA LEU A 116 -1.44 3.45 -13.18
C LEU A 116 -1.15 3.26 -14.67
N ARG A 117 -1.11 4.36 -15.46
CA ARG A 117 -0.94 4.32 -16.92
C ARG A 117 0.29 3.54 -17.39
N LYS A 118 1.36 3.50 -16.57
CA LYS A 118 2.57 2.76 -16.92
C LYS A 118 2.40 1.25 -16.81
N LEU A 119 1.45 0.77 -16.03
CA LEU A 119 1.14 -0.65 -15.95
C LEU A 119 0.47 -1.19 -17.23
N VAL A 120 -0.16 -0.32 -18.03
CA VAL A 120 -0.80 -0.71 -19.29
C VAL A 120 0.14 -0.58 -20.52
N GLU A 121 1.42 -0.27 -20.26
CA GLU A 121 2.47 -0.17 -21.25
C GLU A 121 3.50 -1.30 -21.07
N PRO A 122 4.20 -1.74 -22.15
CA PRO A 122 5.35 -2.61 -22.01
C PRO A 122 6.44 -2.01 -21.09
N PRO A 123 7.15 -2.81 -20.28
CA PRO A 123 7.08 -4.27 -20.24
C PRO A 123 5.97 -4.83 -19.32
N TYR A 124 5.27 -4.00 -18.56
CA TYR A 124 4.38 -4.45 -17.48
C TYR A 124 3.13 -5.15 -17.99
N VAL A 125 2.49 -4.60 -19.03
CA VAL A 125 1.26 -5.19 -19.59
C VAL A 125 1.46 -6.65 -20.03
N ASP A 126 2.67 -6.98 -20.51
CA ASP A 126 3.02 -8.30 -21.03
C ASP A 126 3.64 -9.24 -19.98
N SER A 127 4.13 -8.70 -18.84
CA SER A 127 4.90 -9.47 -17.84
C SER A 127 4.15 -9.75 -16.55
N ILE A 128 3.07 -9.04 -16.28
CA ILE A 128 2.25 -9.24 -15.09
C ILE A 128 1.24 -10.38 -15.32
N GLU A 129 1.11 -11.27 -14.35
CA GLU A 129 0.10 -12.33 -14.34
C GLU A 129 -1.29 -11.78 -13.95
N TRP A 130 -1.93 -11.05 -14.86
CA TRP A 130 -3.21 -10.37 -14.62
C TRP A 130 -4.34 -11.30 -14.15
N SER A 131 -4.32 -12.57 -14.54
CA SER A 131 -5.30 -13.57 -14.11
C SER A 131 -5.27 -13.85 -12.61
N LYS A 132 -4.19 -13.47 -11.93
CA LYS A 132 -3.99 -13.63 -10.49
C LYS A 132 -4.36 -12.37 -9.69
N TRP A 133 -4.70 -11.28 -10.37
CA TRP A 133 -5.13 -10.05 -9.72
C TRP A 133 -6.56 -10.14 -9.25
N HIS A 134 -6.78 -9.66 -8.01
CA HIS A 134 -8.11 -9.41 -7.44
C HIS A 134 -8.17 -7.95 -7.04
N VAL A 135 -9.10 -7.22 -7.64
CA VAL A 135 -9.22 -5.75 -7.50
C VAL A 135 -10.38 -5.40 -6.60
N PHE A 136 -10.15 -4.44 -5.72
CA PHE A 136 -11.10 -3.92 -4.73
C PHE A 136 -11.03 -2.40 -4.70
N TRP A 137 -12.01 -1.77 -4.03
CA TRP A 137 -12.03 -0.32 -3.77
C TRP A 137 -12.00 -0.07 -2.26
N VAL A 138 -11.15 0.89 -1.82
CA VAL A 138 -11.09 1.29 -0.41
C VAL A 138 -12.33 2.06 0.00
N ASP A 139 -12.91 2.79 -0.94
CA ASP A 139 -14.18 3.50 -0.83
C ASP A 139 -14.86 3.57 -2.19
N GLU A 140 -16.16 3.67 -2.17
CA GLU A 140 -16.92 3.88 -3.39
C GLU A 140 -18.14 4.76 -3.11
N ARG A 141 -18.56 5.47 -4.14
CA ARG A 141 -19.78 6.29 -4.12
C ARG A 141 -20.94 5.40 -4.48
N VAL A 142 -22.04 5.53 -3.73
CA VAL A 142 -23.28 4.78 -3.99
C VAL A 142 -24.02 5.45 -5.15
N VAL A 143 -23.53 5.19 -6.33
CA VAL A 143 -24.04 5.65 -7.62
C VAL A 143 -23.92 4.52 -8.65
N PRO A 144 -24.67 4.55 -9.76
CA PRO A 144 -24.51 3.58 -10.85
C PRO A 144 -23.04 3.46 -11.28
N LYS A 145 -22.60 2.25 -11.61
CA LYS A 145 -21.19 1.97 -11.99
C LYS A 145 -20.72 2.74 -13.22
N ASP A 146 -21.63 3.21 -14.06
CA ASP A 146 -21.35 4.06 -15.22
C ASP A 146 -21.45 5.56 -14.94
N HIS A 147 -21.79 5.95 -13.71
CA HIS A 147 -21.86 7.34 -13.30
C HIS A 147 -20.46 7.98 -13.24
N LEU A 148 -20.35 9.26 -13.58
CA LEU A 148 -19.07 9.99 -13.63
C LEU A 148 -18.34 10.06 -12.29
N GLU A 149 -19.07 10.01 -11.18
CA GLU A 149 -18.50 10.03 -9.83
C GLU A 149 -18.12 8.63 -9.31
N SER A 150 -18.40 7.54 -10.05
CA SER A 150 -18.01 6.19 -9.65
C SER A 150 -16.49 6.01 -9.72
N ASN A 151 -15.90 5.51 -8.63
CA ASN A 151 -14.50 5.12 -8.59
C ASN A 151 -14.24 3.88 -9.47
N TYR A 152 -15.23 2.97 -9.56
CA TYR A 152 -15.18 1.83 -10.49
C TYR A 152 -15.06 2.31 -11.93
N LYS A 153 -15.95 3.23 -12.37
CA LYS A 153 -15.89 3.78 -13.72
C LYS A 153 -14.55 4.42 -14.02
N LEU A 154 -14.06 5.24 -13.10
CA LEU A 154 -12.77 5.90 -13.24
C LEU A 154 -11.63 4.88 -13.42
N ALA A 155 -11.61 3.82 -12.61
CA ALA A 155 -10.62 2.76 -12.70
C ALA A 155 -10.78 1.92 -13.98
N TYR A 156 -12.03 1.65 -14.40
CA TYR A 156 -12.32 0.92 -15.63
C TYR A 156 -11.79 1.66 -16.85
N ASP A 157 -12.16 2.92 -17.01
CA ASP A 157 -11.76 3.74 -18.17
C ASP A 157 -10.24 3.98 -18.21
N GLY A 158 -9.64 4.21 -17.03
CA GLY A 158 -8.23 4.55 -16.90
C GLY A 158 -7.26 3.36 -16.97
N PHE A 159 -7.71 2.19 -16.50
CA PHE A 159 -6.82 1.05 -16.25
C PHE A 159 -7.44 -0.31 -16.58
N LEU A 160 -8.57 -0.71 -15.96
CA LEU A 160 -9.07 -2.08 -16.00
C LEU A 160 -9.44 -2.54 -17.41
N SER A 161 -10.02 -1.67 -18.22
CA SER A 161 -10.37 -1.97 -19.63
C SER A 161 -9.18 -2.27 -20.53
N LYS A 162 -7.95 -2.01 -20.06
CA LYS A 162 -6.71 -2.09 -20.84
C LYS A 162 -5.81 -3.27 -20.45
N VAL A 163 -6.22 -4.04 -19.46
CA VAL A 163 -5.48 -5.19 -18.93
C VAL A 163 -6.40 -6.40 -18.81
N PRO A 164 -5.91 -7.64 -19.04
CA PRO A 164 -6.76 -8.82 -19.08
C PRO A 164 -7.03 -9.40 -17.67
N ILE A 165 -7.46 -8.56 -16.73
CA ILE A 165 -7.93 -9.01 -15.41
C ILE A 165 -9.31 -9.67 -15.59
N PRO A 166 -9.52 -10.92 -15.12
CA PRO A 166 -10.83 -11.57 -15.21
C PRO A 166 -11.91 -10.76 -14.49
N ALA A 167 -13.05 -10.54 -15.13
CA ALA A 167 -14.15 -9.76 -14.54
C ALA A 167 -14.61 -10.31 -13.17
N VAL A 168 -14.54 -11.63 -12.97
CA VAL A 168 -14.89 -12.29 -11.70
C VAL A 168 -13.94 -11.88 -10.55
N ASN A 169 -12.76 -11.39 -10.87
CA ASN A 169 -11.76 -10.91 -9.89
C ASN A 169 -11.87 -9.40 -9.62
N VAL A 170 -12.80 -8.70 -10.26
CA VAL A 170 -13.05 -7.27 -10.06
C VAL A 170 -14.24 -7.12 -9.11
N ASN A 171 -13.95 -6.85 -7.85
CA ASN A 171 -14.93 -6.82 -6.76
C ASN A 171 -15.43 -5.38 -6.56
N ALA A 172 -16.42 -4.97 -7.33
CA ALA A 172 -17.06 -3.67 -7.23
C ALA A 172 -18.25 -3.68 -6.27
N ILE A 173 -18.72 -2.48 -5.89
CA ILE A 173 -19.94 -2.28 -5.11
C ILE A 173 -21.18 -2.88 -5.82
N ASP A 174 -22.17 -3.33 -5.06
CA ASP A 174 -23.53 -3.52 -5.57
C ASP A 174 -24.25 -2.16 -5.55
N ASP A 175 -24.30 -1.54 -6.71
CA ASP A 175 -24.84 -0.19 -6.91
C ASP A 175 -26.37 -0.11 -6.99
N ALA A 176 -27.04 -1.26 -6.87
CA ALA A 176 -28.52 -1.33 -6.77
C ALA A 176 -29.01 -1.18 -5.32
N LEU A 177 -28.09 -1.21 -4.33
CA LEU A 177 -28.44 -1.15 -2.91
C LEU A 177 -28.19 0.23 -2.32
N PRO A 178 -28.93 0.63 -1.25
CA PRO A 178 -28.59 1.79 -0.43
C PRO A 178 -27.24 1.58 0.29
N ALA A 179 -26.67 2.64 0.83
CA ALA A 179 -25.29 2.65 1.34
C ALA A 179 -25.02 1.59 2.42
N ASP A 180 -25.94 1.39 3.35
CA ASP A 180 -25.87 0.37 4.41
C ASP A 180 -25.87 -1.05 3.82
N GLY A 181 -26.82 -1.35 2.95
CA GLY A 181 -26.94 -2.64 2.27
C GLY A 181 -25.71 -2.90 1.37
N ALA A 182 -25.23 -1.90 0.65
CA ALA A 182 -24.04 -1.99 -0.19
C ALA A 182 -22.79 -2.29 0.64
N ALA A 183 -22.61 -1.65 1.80
CA ALA A 183 -21.52 -1.92 2.73
C ALA A 183 -21.55 -3.35 3.26
N ASP A 184 -22.73 -3.84 3.69
CA ASP A 184 -22.91 -5.19 4.23
C ASP A 184 -22.64 -6.27 3.18
N VAL A 185 -23.10 -6.07 1.94
CA VAL A 185 -22.83 -7.01 0.82
C VAL A 185 -21.35 -6.99 0.44
N TYR A 186 -20.72 -5.80 0.44
CA TYR A 186 -19.29 -5.69 0.15
C TYR A 186 -18.46 -6.40 1.23
N GLU A 187 -18.76 -6.21 2.51
CA GLU A 187 -18.12 -6.93 3.61
C GLU A 187 -18.32 -8.45 3.51
N THR A 188 -19.53 -8.91 3.19
CA THR A 188 -19.83 -10.32 2.95
C THR A 188 -18.96 -10.91 1.85
N THR A 189 -18.76 -10.16 0.77
CA THR A 189 -17.84 -10.55 -0.32
C THR A 189 -16.40 -10.69 0.18
N LEU A 190 -15.90 -9.74 0.97
CA LEU A 190 -14.56 -9.83 1.56
C LEU A 190 -14.43 -11.05 2.49
N ARG A 191 -15.41 -11.31 3.35
CA ARG A 191 -15.43 -12.47 4.26
C ARG A 191 -15.39 -13.78 3.50
N ARG A 192 -16.13 -13.89 2.39
CA ARG A 192 -16.09 -15.05 1.50
C ARG A 192 -14.71 -15.27 0.88
N LEU A 193 -14.05 -14.17 0.44
CA LEU A 193 -12.72 -14.23 -0.18
C LEU A 193 -11.61 -14.51 0.85
N VAL A 194 -11.76 -14.08 2.09
CA VAL A 194 -10.90 -14.50 3.19
C VAL A 194 -11.07 -16.00 3.48
N LYS A 195 -12.30 -16.49 3.54
CA LYS A 195 -12.58 -17.92 3.78
C LYS A 195 -12.03 -18.83 2.67
N SER A 196 -11.88 -18.32 1.45
CA SER A 196 -11.31 -19.06 0.30
C SER A 196 -9.81 -18.77 0.08
N ASP A 197 -9.11 -18.16 1.05
CA ASP A 197 -7.70 -17.84 1.04
C ASP A 197 -7.24 -16.91 -0.12
N VAL A 198 -8.17 -16.24 -0.80
CA VAL A 198 -7.85 -15.21 -1.79
C VAL A 198 -7.30 -13.96 -1.09
N ILE A 199 -7.95 -13.54 0.00
CA ILE A 199 -7.46 -12.45 0.86
C ILE A 199 -6.86 -13.10 2.12
N ALA A 200 -5.64 -12.73 2.48
CA ALA A 200 -5.01 -13.18 3.72
C ALA A 200 -5.71 -12.58 4.95
N THR A 201 -5.43 -13.12 6.12
CA THR A 201 -5.91 -12.60 7.40
C THR A 201 -4.74 -12.02 8.21
N SER A 202 -4.93 -10.86 8.82
CA SER A 202 -3.97 -10.27 9.75
C SER A 202 -4.02 -10.97 11.11
N ALA A 203 -3.02 -10.69 11.96
CA ALA A 203 -3.01 -11.20 13.33
C ALA A 203 -4.21 -10.72 14.16
N SER A 204 -4.76 -9.56 13.84
CA SER A 204 -5.96 -8.97 14.46
C SER A 204 -7.28 -9.51 13.90
N GLY A 205 -7.25 -10.42 12.91
CA GLY A 205 -8.44 -11.03 12.33
C GLY A 205 -9.09 -10.25 11.19
N PHE A 206 -8.52 -9.11 10.80
CA PHE A 206 -9.00 -8.31 9.67
C PHE A 206 -8.43 -8.82 8.33
N PRO A 207 -9.09 -8.52 7.19
CA PRO A 207 -8.57 -8.87 5.88
C PRO A 207 -7.24 -8.15 5.61
N LYS A 208 -6.24 -8.90 5.16
CA LYS A 208 -4.89 -8.40 4.88
C LYS A 208 -4.65 -8.38 3.38
N PHE A 209 -4.82 -7.22 2.79
CA PHE A 209 -4.54 -7.02 1.37
C PHE A 209 -3.03 -6.89 1.11
N ASP A 210 -2.61 -7.34 -0.07
CA ASP A 210 -1.18 -7.30 -0.46
C ASP A 210 -0.73 -5.89 -0.73
N LEU A 211 -1.59 -5.07 -1.37
CA LEU A 211 -1.32 -3.66 -1.67
C LEU A 211 -2.60 -2.82 -1.60
N MET A 212 -2.53 -1.69 -0.89
CA MET A 212 -3.50 -0.60 -1.04
C MET A 212 -2.86 0.60 -1.72
N LEU A 213 -3.50 1.09 -2.76
CA LEU A 213 -3.17 2.33 -3.45
C LEU A 213 -4.09 3.43 -2.93
N LEU A 214 -3.60 4.23 -1.99
CA LEU A 214 -4.39 5.26 -1.33
C LEU A 214 -4.10 6.65 -1.90
N GLY A 215 -5.16 7.43 -2.12
CA GLY A 215 -5.09 8.87 -2.30
C GLY A 215 -5.33 9.60 -0.98
N MET A 216 -5.15 10.93 -1.00
CA MET A 216 -5.46 11.81 0.12
C MET A 216 -6.18 13.06 -0.38
N GLY A 217 -7.19 13.51 0.34
CA GLY A 217 -7.84 14.79 0.09
C GLY A 217 -7.03 16.00 0.57
N PRO A 218 -7.37 17.23 0.16
CA PRO A 218 -6.68 18.44 0.62
C PRO A 218 -6.88 18.72 2.11
N ASP A 219 -7.91 18.15 2.73
CA ASP A 219 -8.26 18.17 4.14
C ASP A 219 -7.66 17.00 4.93
N GLY A 220 -6.86 16.16 4.30
CA GLY A 220 -6.21 15.00 4.91
C GLY A 220 -7.10 13.76 5.04
N HIS A 221 -8.32 13.74 4.46
CA HIS A 221 -9.12 12.52 4.42
C HIS A 221 -8.46 11.45 3.55
N VAL A 222 -8.66 10.19 3.90
CA VAL A 222 -8.33 9.00 3.09
C VAL A 222 -9.60 8.18 2.92
N ALA A 223 -9.76 7.52 1.77
CA ALA A 223 -11.00 6.82 1.46
C ALA A 223 -12.21 7.76 1.63
N SER A 224 -13.26 7.34 2.32
CA SER A 224 -14.35 8.22 2.78
C SER A 224 -14.33 8.45 4.31
N LEU A 225 -13.12 8.49 4.89
CA LEU A 225 -12.84 8.76 6.30
C LEU A 225 -12.44 10.24 6.44
N PHE A 226 -13.40 11.11 6.85
CA PHE A 226 -13.24 12.56 6.90
C PHE A 226 -12.82 13.06 8.28
N PRO A 227 -12.06 14.19 8.39
CA PRO A 227 -11.68 14.77 9.66
C PRO A 227 -12.89 15.06 10.56
N GLY A 228 -12.81 14.66 11.84
CA GLY A 228 -13.85 14.88 12.83
C GLY A 228 -15.12 14.03 12.68
N HIS A 229 -15.24 13.24 11.63
CA HIS A 229 -16.41 12.39 11.43
C HIS A 229 -16.41 11.20 12.41
N PRO A 230 -17.58 10.84 13.02
CA PRO A 230 -17.67 9.74 14.01
C PRO A 230 -17.19 8.38 13.47
N ILE A 231 -17.31 8.16 12.16
CA ILE A 231 -16.90 6.93 11.47
C ILE A 231 -15.40 6.57 11.68
N LEU A 232 -14.56 7.55 12.02
CA LEU A 232 -13.14 7.31 12.30
C LEU A 232 -12.91 6.38 13.50
N LYS A 233 -13.94 6.21 14.34
CA LYS A 233 -13.91 5.34 15.54
C LYS A 233 -14.47 3.94 15.29
N GLU A 234 -14.93 3.65 14.05
CA GLU A 234 -15.42 2.31 13.71
C GLU A 234 -14.25 1.32 13.71
N ASP A 235 -14.30 0.36 14.60
CA ASP A 235 -13.22 -0.60 14.82
C ASP A 235 -13.66 -2.08 14.76
N GLN A 236 -14.96 -2.34 14.51
CA GLN A 236 -15.52 -3.69 14.46
C GLN A 236 -15.84 -4.13 13.03
N LYS A 237 -16.42 -3.24 12.24
CA LYS A 237 -16.79 -3.52 10.85
C LYS A 237 -15.57 -3.48 9.95
N TRP A 238 -15.59 -4.26 8.88
CA TRP A 238 -14.59 -4.17 7.81
C TRP A 238 -14.95 -3.09 6.81
N VAL A 239 -16.26 -3.01 6.48
CA VAL A 239 -16.82 -2.01 5.57
C VAL A 239 -17.94 -1.30 6.30
N THR A 240 -17.97 0.01 6.18
CA THR A 240 -19.02 0.84 6.75
C THR A 240 -19.48 1.88 5.72
N PHE A 241 -20.46 2.71 6.07
CA PHE A 241 -21.05 3.68 5.15
C PHE A 241 -21.21 5.05 5.81
N ILE A 242 -21.36 6.08 4.99
CA ILE A 242 -21.78 7.42 5.37
C ILE A 242 -22.83 7.92 4.38
N ASN A 243 -23.78 8.74 4.86
CA ASN A 243 -24.83 9.39 4.06
C ASN A 243 -24.69 10.92 4.06
N ASP A 244 -23.69 11.42 4.74
CA ASP A 244 -23.45 12.84 5.00
C ASP A 244 -22.02 13.27 4.62
N SER A 245 -21.46 12.64 3.58
CA SER A 245 -20.14 13.04 3.09
C SER A 245 -20.09 14.55 2.82
N PRO A 246 -19.05 15.26 3.32
CA PRO A 246 -18.91 16.71 3.07
C PRO A 246 -18.61 17.03 1.61
N LYS A 247 -18.42 16.00 0.78
CA LYS A 247 -18.18 16.10 -0.67
C LYS A 247 -19.18 15.23 -1.42
N PRO A 248 -19.86 15.76 -2.44
CA PRO A 248 -20.79 14.96 -3.23
C PRO A 248 -20.07 13.81 -3.95
N PRO A 249 -20.76 12.71 -4.23
CA PRO A 249 -22.03 12.29 -3.67
C PRO A 249 -21.95 12.06 -2.15
N SER A 250 -23.09 12.22 -1.44
CA SER A 250 -23.16 12.08 0.02
C SER A 250 -23.00 10.63 0.49
N ASP A 251 -23.61 9.73 -0.25
CA ASP A 251 -23.71 8.31 0.11
C ASP A 251 -22.48 7.57 -0.38
N ARG A 252 -21.77 6.92 0.56
CA ARG A 252 -20.53 6.21 0.27
C ARG A 252 -20.38 4.99 1.14
N ILE A 253 -19.68 3.98 0.63
CA ILE A 253 -19.10 2.91 1.45
C ILE A 253 -17.59 3.14 1.59
N THR A 254 -17.00 2.67 2.69
CA THR A 254 -15.58 2.82 2.95
C THR A 254 -15.04 1.68 3.81
N PHE A 255 -13.79 1.29 3.59
CA PHE A 255 -13.05 0.49 4.54
C PHE A 255 -12.82 1.28 5.83
N THR A 256 -12.76 0.56 6.94
CA THR A 256 -12.40 1.10 8.25
C THR A 256 -10.88 1.13 8.45
N PHE A 257 -10.39 1.88 9.44
CA PHE A 257 -8.95 1.90 9.74
C PHE A 257 -8.36 0.54 10.09
N PRO A 258 -9.04 -0.35 10.85
CA PRO A 258 -8.53 -1.70 11.10
C PRO A 258 -8.22 -2.46 9.80
N VAL A 259 -9.08 -2.37 8.78
CA VAL A 259 -8.83 -3.01 7.48
C VAL A 259 -7.67 -2.34 6.73
N ILE A 260 -7.66 -1.01 6.68
CA ILE A 260 -6.59 -0.26 6.01
C ILE A 260 -5.24 -0.61 6.66
N ASN A 261 -5.18 -0.59 7.99
CA ASN A 261 -3.95 -0.79 8.74
C ASN A 261 -3.49 -2.26 8.82
N SER A 262 -4.34 -3.21 8.45
CA SER A 262 -3.97 -4.62 8.32
C SER A 262 -3.22 -4.97 7.04
N SER A 263 -3.10 -4.02 6.10
CA SER A 263 -2.49 -4.27 4.79
C SER A 263 -1.00 -4.55 4.86
N SER A 264 -0.51 -5.39 3.95
CA SER A 264 0.92 -5.70 3.83
C SER A 264 1.71 -4.52 3.30
N ASN A 265 1.15 -3.76 2.35
CA ASN A 265 1.79 -2.58 1.78
C ASN A 265 0.74 -1.51 1.49
N ILE A 266 1.05 -0.27 1.83
CA ILE A 266 0.27 0.90 1.42
C ILE A 266 1.15 1.85 0.62
N ALA A 267 0.73 2.15 -0.61
CA ALA A 267 1.29 3.21 -1.42
C ALA A 267 0.38 4.44 -1.34
N MET A 268 0.82 5.46 -0.60
CA MET A 268 0.12 6.73 -0.46
C MET A 268 0.54 7.67 -1.61
N VAL A 269 -0.32 7.84 -2.61
CA VAL A 269 -0.02 8.63 -3.82
C VAL A 269 -0.67 10.00 -3.70
N VAL A 270 0.13 11.03 -3.44
CA VAL A 270 -0.38 12.39 -3.18
C VAL A 270 0.30 13.41 -4.08
N THR A 271 -0.49 14.10 -4.89
CA THR A 271 0.01 15.05 -5.89
C THR A 271 -0.77 16.37 -5.90
N GLY A 272 -0.07 17.44 -6.21
CA GLY A 272 -0.61 18.80 -6.33
C GLY A 272 -0.41 19.66 -5.08
N ALA A 273 -0.12 20.95 -5.30
CA ALA A 273 0.18 21.93 -4.24
C ALA A 273 -0.99 22.14 -3.25
N GLY A 274 -2.24 21.90 -3.68
CA GLY A 274 -3.41 22.00 -2.79
C GLY A 274 -3.40 21.01 -1.63
N LYS A 275 -2.53 20.00 -1.65
CA LYS A 275 -2.38 18.99 -0.59
C LYS A 275 -1.15 19.22 0.31
N ALA A 276 -0.33 20.23 0.01
CA ALA A 276 0.95 20.45 0.68
C ALA A 276 0.81 20.70 2.19
N ASN A 277 -0.28 21.36 2.63
CA ASN A 277 -0.55 21.56 4.05
C ASN A 277 -0.78 20.22 4.79
N SER A 278 -1.67 19.39 4.26
CA SER A 278 -2.01 18.10 4.89
C SER A 278 -0.84 17.11 4.81
N VAL A 279 -0.01 17.19 3.76
CA VAL A 279 1.25 16.43 3.69
C VAL A 279 2.24 16.87 4.76
N TYR A 280 2.39 18.20 4.95
CA TYR A 280 3.25 18.74 6.01
C TYR A 280 2.78 18.29 7.41
N HIS A 281 1.48 18.42 7.68
CA HIS A 281 0.91 17.98 8.96
C HIS A 281 1.10 16.48 9.20
N ALA A 282 0.92 15.65 8.16
CA ALA A 282 1.03 14.20 8.30
C ALA A 282 2.47 13.70 8.49
N LEU A 283 3.47 14.45 8.04
CA LEU A 283 4.85 13.98 7.99
C LEU A 283 5.83 14.74 8.90
N GLU A 284 5.56 16.00 9.22
CA GLU A 284 6.49 16.87 9.97
C GLU A 284 5.90 17.52 11.22
N ASP A 285 4.57 17.63 11.36
CA ASP A 285 3.94 18.31 12.48
C ASP A 285 3.60 17.35 13.62
N ASP A 286 4.55 17.11 14.51
CA ASP A 286 4.39 16.23 15.68
C ASP A 286 3.63 16.91 16.87
N GLN A 287 3.24 18.21 16.74
CA GLN A 287 2.72 18.99 17.87
C GLN A 287 1.18 19.11 17.92
N LYS A 288 0.46 18.60 16.92
CA LYS A 288 -1.01 18.70 16.89
C LYS A 288 -1.70 17.69 17.78
N THR A 289 -2.74 18.17 18.46
CA THR A 289 -3.66 17.33 19.27
C THR A 289 -4.65 16.58 18.39
N ASP A 290 -5.11 17.19 17.29
CA ASP A 290 -6.13 16.62 16.40
C ASP A 290 -5.48 16.06 15.14
N LYS A 291 -5.40 14.72 15.10
CA LYS A 291 -4.83 14.01 13.94
C LYS A 291 -5.75 14.04 12.74
N LEU A 292 -5.17 14.28 11.58
CA LEU A 292 -5.87 14.08 10.31
C LEU A 292 -6.08 12.58 10.05
N PRO A 293 -7.14 12.18 9.32
CA PRO A 293 -7.35 10.77 8.98
C PRO A 293 -6.13 10.07 8.35
N VAL A 294 -5.40 10.77 7.51
CA VAL A 294 -4.17 10.25 6.89
C VAL A 294 -3.06 9.92 7.90
N GLU A 295 -3.03 10.58 9.05
CA GLU A 295 -2.05 10.32 10.13
C GLU A 295 -2.39 9.05 10.91
N LEU A 296 -3.66 8.58 10.82
CA LEU A 296 -4.13 7.33 11.40
C LEU A 296 -3.81 6.12 10.52
N VAL A 297 -3.32 6.34 9.29
CA VAL A 297 -2.83 5.28 8.41
C VAL A 297 -1.46 4.83 8.91
N SER A 298 -1.45 3.67 9.57
CA SER A 298 -0.26 3.06 10.17
C SER A 298 -0.32 1.55 9.99
N PRO A 299 0.00 1.04 8.78
CA PRO A 299 -0.14 -0.37 8.48
C PRO A 299 0.81 -1.24 9.29
N GLU A 300 0.41 -2.51 9.49
CA GLU A 300 1.30 -3.56 10.03
C GLU A 300 2.54 -3.77 9.13
N GLY A 301 2.41 -3.53 7.83
CA GLY A 301 3.46 -3.66 6.83
C GLY A 301 4.13 -2.34 6.45
N GLU A 302 4.40 -2.15 5.17
CA GLU A 302 5.11 -0.98 4.67
C GLU A 302 4.16 0.16 4.27
N LEU A 303 4.53 1.39 4.62
CA LEU A 303 3.88 2.62 4.16
C LEU A 303 4.87 3.45 3.34
N LYS A 304 4.63 3.54 2.04
CA LYS A 304 5.43 4.36 1.13
C LYS A 304 4.62 5.52 0.56
N TRP A 305 5.14 6.73 0.72
CA TRP A 305 4.56 7.94 0.16
C TRP A 305 5.20 8.28 -1.17
N TYR A 306 4.38 8.45 -2.19
CA TYR A 306 4.73 8.92 -3.53
C TYR A 306 4.20 10.33 -3.69
N LEU A 307 5.08 11.32 -3.59
CA LEU A 307 4.73 12.74 -3.68
C LEU A 307 5.22 13.34 -4.99
N ASP A 308 4.45 14.27 -5.56
CA ASP A 308 5.03 15.20 -6.52
C ASP A 308 5.62 16.43 -5.80
N LYS A 309 6.40 17.24 -6.53
CA LYS A 309 6.99 18.46 -5.99
C LYS A 309 5.96 19.45 -5.42
N GLY A 310 4.74 19.46 -6.00
CA GLY A 310 3.66 20.31 -5.53
C GLY A 310 3.18 19.88 -4.15
N ALA A 311 2.89 18.60 -3.96
CA ALA A 311 2.47 18.06 -2.68
C ALA A 311 3.56 18.15 -1.60
N ALA A 312 4.83 18.02 -1.99
CA ALA A 312 5.98 18.12 -1.08
C ALA A 312 6.46 19.55 -0.82
N SER A 313 5.79 20.58 -1.38
CA SER A 313 6.32 21.96 -1.41
C SER A 313 6.49 22.62 -0.04
N LYS A 314 5.91 22.07 1.00
CA LYS A 314 6.04 22.54 2.39
C LYS A 314 6.95 21.68 3.26
N LEU A 315 7.34 20.50 2.77
CA LEU A 315 8.32 19.65 3.45
C LEU A 315 9.73 20.26 3.29
N PHE A 316 10.61 19.98 4.25
CA PHE A 316 12.03 20.32 4.21
C PHE A 316 12.30 21.85 4.11
N LYS A 317 11.42 22.69 4.62
CA LYS A 317 11.73 24.09 4.86
C LYS A 317 12.61 24.17 6.11
N GLU A 318 13.80 24.72 5.92
CA GLU A 318 14.71 25.12 7.00
C GLU A 318 14.12 26.25 7.84
#